data_c6c5114b948e4a8bae1f8bf0d531778c
#
_entry.id   c6c5114b948e4a8bae1f8bf0d531778c
#
_cell.length_a   1.000
_cell.length_b   1.000
_cell.length_c   1.000
_cell.angle_alpha   90.00
_cell.angle_beta   90.00
_cell.angle_gamma   90.00
#
_symmetry.space_group_name_H-M   'P 1'
#
loop_
_entity.id
_entity.type
_entity.pdbx_description
1 polymer ?
#
loop_
_entity_poly.entity_id
_entity_poly.type
_entity_poly.pdbx_seq_one_letter_code
_entity_poly.pdbx_strand_id
1 'polypeptide(L)'
;MISQNIRKKSVKLVKSLLVAATLITTSSAPAFATPKVVILVAGYGGSGCPDGSASVTVSPDGQELTLLFDKFIAEGNNAKESRKSCNLSIPIKVPQGFQISFYDADYRGYVSPYTQARLRAEYFFAGRRGPVFQRVFHGETDYNVRDSLATVANVWAACGKSENMRINAAMSARGRGIATVDSFDLAHRGLKYHIKYRACK
;
A
#
# COMPACT_ATOMS: atom_id res chain seq x y z
N MET A 1 -69.62 81.24 1.65
CA MET A 1 -69.70 80.87 2.99
C MET A 1 -70.17 79.46 3.26
N ILE A 2 -69.90 78.40 2.77
CA ILE A 2 -70.26 77.07 3.18
C ILE A 2 -69.15 76.15 2.81
N SER A 3 -68.46 75.68 3.86
CA SER A 3 -67.41 74.72 3.76
C SER A 3 -67.99 73.32 3.66
N GLN A 4 -67.65 72.60 2.64
CA GLN A 4 -68.02 71.18 2.50
C GLN A 4 -66.80 70.24 2.81
N ASN A 5 -67.03 69.49 3.84
CA ASN A 5 -66.09 68.54 4.42
C ASN A 5 -66.24 67.19 3.69
N ILE A 6 -65.20 66.84 2.86
CA ILE A 6 -65.21 65.54 2.15
C ILE A 6 -64.31 64.58 2.95
N ARG A 7 -64.90 63.60 3.61
CA ARG A 7 -64.28 62.48 4.28
C ARG A 7 -63.67 61.52 3.24
N LYS A 8 -62.36 61.43 3.18
CA LYS A 8 -61.69 60.38 2.41
C LYS A 8 -61.68 59.10 3.24
N LYS A 9 -62.33 58.07 2.71
CA LYS A 9 -62.25 56.71 3.23
C LYS A 9 -60.97 56.10 2.77
N SER A 10 -60.09 55.77 3.71
CA SER A 10 -58.83 54.98 3.47
C SER A 10 -59.21 53.51 3.27
N VAL A 11 -58.96 53.03 2.07
CA VAL A 11 -59.04 51.60 1.76
C VAL A 11 -57.69 51.01 2.13
N LYS A 12 -57.61 50.19 3.19
CA LYS A 12 -56.43 49.42 3.55
C LYS A 12 -56.29 48.25 2.60
N LEU A 13 -55.31 48.30 1.72
CA LEU A 13 -54.90 47.20 0.84
C LEU A 13 -54.08 46.22 1.66
N VAL A 14 -54.64 45.07 2.03
CA VAL A 14 -53.94 43.97 2.67
C VAL A 14 -53.20 43.23 1.58
N LYS A 15 -51.87 43.44 1.49
CA LYS A 15 -50.98 42.62 0.65
C LYS A 15 -50.73 41.30 1.36
N SER A 16 -51.37 40.24 0.86
CA SER A 16 -51.10 38.86 1.27
C SER A 16 -49.79 38.42 0.67
N LEU A 17 -48.73 38.30 1.49
CA LEU A 17 -47.46 37.68 1.09
C LEU A 17 -47.64 36.15 1.14
N LEU A 18 -47.77 35.53 -0.03
CA LEU A 18 -47.62 34.09 -0.19
C LEU A 18 -46.10 33.76 -0.12
N VAL A 19 -45.64 33.26 1.02
CA VAL A 19 -44.30 32.65 1.16
C VAL A 19 -44.37 31.24 0.58
N ALA A 20 -43.86 31.08 -0.63
CA ALA A 20 -43.66 29.77 -1.22
C ALA A 20 -42.43 29.11 -0.52
N ALA A 21 -42.69 28.19 0.40
CA ALA A 21 -41.64 27.35 0.99
C ALA A 21 -41.18 26.32 -0.05
N THR A 22 -40.06 26.58 -0.73
CA THR A 22 -39.37 25.58 -1.57
C THR A 22 -38.68 24.55 -0.67
N LEU A 23 -39.26 23.35 -0.59
CA LEU A 23 -38.60 22.18 0.04
C LEU A 23 -37.43 21.76 -0.85
N ILE A 24 -36.22 22.13 -0.44
CA ILE A 24 -34.98 21.63 -1.05
C ILE A 24 -34.79 20.21 -0.51
N THR A 25 -35.18 19.20 -1.27
CA THR A 25 -34.83 17.81 -0.99
C THR A 25 -33.34 17.61 -1.32
N THR A 26 -32.48 17.68 -0.32
CA THR A 26 -31.08 17.28 -0.45
C THR A 26 -31.05 15.76 -0.63
N SER A 27 -30.93 15.28 -1.86
CA SER A 27 -30.61 13.88 -2.14
C SER A 27 -29.18 13.65 -1.69
N SER A 28 -28.99 13.06 -0.50
CA SER A 28 -27.71 12.52 -0.07
C SER A 28 -27.39 11.33 -0.97
N ALA A 29 -26.47 11.52 -1.93
CA ALA A 29 -25.89 10.41 -2.67
C ALA A 29 -25.21 9.48 -1.66
N PRO A 30 -25.40 8.14 -1.75
CA PRO A 30 -24.72 7.22 -0.88
C PRO A 30 -23.21 7.40 -1.10
N ALA A 31 -22.50 7.76 -0.03
CA ALA A 31 -21.04 7.76 -0.03
C ALA A 31 -20.61 6.29 -0.14
N PHE A 32 -20.20 5.87 -1.32
CA PHE A 32 -19.57 4.57 -1.50
C PHE A 32 -18.24 4.60 -0.71
N ALA A 33 -18.22 3.90 0.42
CA ALA A 33 -16.99 3.70 1.16
C ALA A 33 -15.96 3.05 0.22
N THR A 34 -14.79 3.66 0.11
CA THR A 34 -13.69 3.10 -0.68
C THR A 34 -13.38 1.70 -0.15
N PRO A 35 -13.32 0.67 -0.99
CA PRO A 35 -13.08 -0.69 -0.54
C PRO A 35 -11.75 -0.75 0.19
N LYS A 36 -11.77 -1.21 1.43
CA LYS A 36 -10.57 -1.31 2.26
C LYS A 36 -9.95 -2.70 2.10
N VAL A 37 -8.83 -2.78 1.40
CA VAL A 37 -7.94 -3.94 1.44
C VAL A 37 -7.17 -3.90 2.75
N VAL A 38 -7.01 -5.03 3.42
CA VAL A 38 -6.32 -5.10 4.72
C VAL A 38 -5.21 -6.14 4.67
N ILE A 39 -3.98 -5.70 4.97
CA ILE A 39 -2.83 -6.57 5.18
C ILE A 39 -2.92 -7.14 6.60
N LEU A 40 -2.75 -8.43 6.74
CA LEU A 40 -2.67 -9.09 8.04
C LEU A 40 -1.21 -9.34 8.43
N VAL A 41 -0.98 -9.80 9.65
CA VAL A 41 0.37 -10.10 10.14
C VAL A 41 1.04 -11.12 9.23
N ALA A 42 2.22 -10.78 8.71
CA ALA A 42 2.99 -11.63 7.83
C ALA A 42 3.78 -12.69 8.61
N GLY A 43 3.89 -13.90 8.01
CA GLY A 43 4.86 -14.90 8.41
C GLY A 43 6.17 -14.75 7.63
N TYR A 44 7.27 -15.19 8.22
CA TYR A 44 8.57 -15.17 7.58
C TYR A 44 9.43 -16.39 7.98
N GLY A 45 10.45 -16.70 7.15
CA GLY A 45 11.42 -17.76 7.45
C GLY A 45 12.47 -17.89 6.36
N GLY A 46 13.68 -18.29 6.75
CA GLY A 46 14.79 -18.47 5.83
C GLY A 46 16.15 -18.19 6.47
N SER A 47 17.25 -18.37 5.73
CA SER A 47 18.60 -18.15 6.24
C SER A 47 18.91 -16.67 6.54
N GLY A 48 18.20 -15.75 5.91
CA GLY A 48 18.31 -14.31 6.15
C GLY A 48 17.31 -13.78 7.19
N CYS A 49 16.30 -14.57 7.52
CA CYS A 49 15.29 -14.24 8.52
C CYS A 49 14.86 -15.50 9.29
N PRO A 50 15.76 -16.12 10.06
CA PRO A 50 15.41 -17.23 10.93
C PRO A 50 14.36 -16.77 11.96
N ASP A 51 13.67 -17.72 12.57
CA ASP A 51 12.64 -17.43 13.57
C ASP A 51 13.18 -16.50 14.68
N GLY A 52 12.38 -15.50 15.05
CA GLY A 52 12.75 -14.50 16.05
C GLY A 52 13.74 -13.42 15.60
N SER A 53 14.20 -13.42 14.34
CA SER A 53 15.19 -12.46 13.82
C SER A 53 14.59 -11.36 12.93
N ALA A 54 13.27 -11.20 12.94
CA ALA A 54 12.64 -10.09 12.26
C ALA A 54 11.45 -9.56 13.06
N SER A 55 11.27 -8.25 13.03
CA SER A 55 10.11 -7.57 13.56
C SER A 55 9.10 -7.31 12.45
N VAL A 56 7.84 -7.65 12.68
CA VAL A 56 6.74 -7.45 11.74
C VAL A 56 5.75 -6.45 12.31
N THR A 57 5.53 -5.35 11.60
CA THR A 57 4.57 -4.32 11.99
C THR A 57 3.58 -4.07 10.87
N VAL A 58 2.29 -4.07 11.21
CA VAL A 58 1.21 -3.67 10.32
C VAL A 58 0.61 -2.38 10.85
N SER A 59 0.38 -1.38 9.99
CA SER A 59 -0.24 -0.12 10.38
C SER A 59 -1.67 -0.34 10.94
N PRO A 60 -2.15 0.52 11.86
CA PRO A 60 -3.49 0.36 12.47
C PRO A 60 -4.63 0.30 11.45
N ASP A 61 -4.46 0.88 10.29
CA ASP A 61 -5.42 0.83 9.18
C ASP A 61 -5.27 -0.41 8.29
N GLY A 62 -4.23 -1.24 8.51
CA GLY A 62 -3.94 -2.45 7.74
C GLY A 62 -3.46 -2.20 6.31
N GLN A 63 -2.94 -1.00 6.03
CA GLN A 63 -2.52 -0.62 4.67
C GLN A 63 -1.01 -0.71 4.45
N GLU A 64 -0.24 -0.73 5.53
CA GLU A 64 1.21 -0.76 5.48
C GLU A 64 1.74 -1.96 6.26
N LEU A 65 2.76 -2.59 5.73
CA LEU A 65 3.50 -3.67 6.37
C LEU A 65 4.99 -3.33 6.33
N THR A 66 5.64 -3.34 7.49
CA THR A 66 7.09 -3.18 7.62
C THR A 66 7.69 -4.42 8.26
N LEU A 67 8.77 -4.92 7.69
CA LEU A 67 9.64 -5.92 8.31
C LEU A 67 11.03 -5.32 8.51
N LEU A 68 11.56 -5.45 9.72
CA LEU A 68 12.94 -5.13 10.06
C LEU A 68 13.68 -6.43 10.30
N PHE A 69 14.89 -6.55 9.77
CA PHE A 69 15.70 -7.77 9.80
C PHE A 69 17.00 -7.57 10.56
N ASP A 70 17.30 -8.47 11.50
CA ASP A 70 18.55 -8.47 12.28
C ASP A 70 19.62 -9.39 11.67
N LYS A 71 19.24 -10.39 10.86
CA LYS A 71 20.10 -11.45 10.36
C LYS A 71 20.19 -11.54 8.84
N PHE A 72 19.61 -10.60 8.11
CA PHE A 72 19.64 -10.64 6.65
C PHE A 72 20.94 -10.05 6.10
N ILE A 73 22.05 -10.69 6.45
CA ILE A 73 23.43 -10.25 6.16
C ILE A 73 24.12 -11.33 5.34
N ALA A 74 24.49 -11.02 4.11
CA ALA A 74 25.31 -11.89 3.25
C ALA A 74 26.78 -11.47 3.33
N GLU A 75 27.70 -12.44 3.47
CA GLU A 75 29.15 -12.22 3.64
C GLU A 75 29.90 -12.62 2.38
N GLY A 76 30.52 -11.65 1.70
CA GLY A 76 31.15 -11.87 0.40
C GLY A 76 32.41 -12.78 0.42
N ASN A 77 33.11 -12.85 1.55
CA ASN A 77 34.32 -13.67 1.77
C ASN A 77 34.00 -15.06 2.34
N ASN A 78 32.77 -15.39 2.62
CA ASN A 78 32.36 -16.66 3.19
C ASN A 78 31.36 -17.36 2.24
N ALA A 79 31.80 -18.41 1.55
CA ALA A 79 30.99 -19.09 0.55
C ALA A 79 29.66 -19.65 1.11
N LYS A 80 29.62 -20.07 2.39
CA LYS A 80 28.42 -20.58 3.04
C LYS A 80 27.44 -19.46 3.41
N GLU A 81 27.94 -18.27 3.70
CA GLU A 81 27.18 -17.10 4.12
C GLU A 81 27.01 -16.06 2.99
N SER A 82 27.57 -16.34 1.80
CA SER A 82 27.52 -15.41 0.65
C SER A 82 26.15 -15.22 0.05
N ARG A 83 25.18 -16.03 0.48
CA ARG A 83 23.78 -15.90 0.07
C ARG A 83 22.86 -16.12 1.25
N LYS A 84 21.98 -15.16 1.49
CA LYS A 84 20.90 -15.24 2.47
C LYS A 84 19.56 -15.10 1.74
N SER A 85 18.54 -15.75 2.27
CA SER A 85 17.19 -15.67 1.72
C SER A 85 16.14 -15.59 2.82
N CYS A 86 15.06 -14.89 2.52
CA CYS A 86 13.90 -14.76 3.37
C CYS A 86 12.64 -15.00 2.54
N ASN A 87 11.78 -15.90 2.99
CA ASN A 87 10.48 -16.16 2.41
C ASN A 87 9.43 -15.49 3.27
N LEU A 88 8.65 -14.60 2.68
CA LEU A 88 7.56 -13.88 3.33
C LEU A 88 6.22 -14.46 2.86
N SER A 89 5.26 -14.52 3.78
CA SER A 89 3.88 -14.93 3.54
C SER A 89 2.97 -13.85 4.11
N ILE A 90 2.31 -13.10 3.25
CA ILE A 90 1.56 -11.88 3.59
C ILE A 90 0.09 -12.10 3.26
N PRO A 91 -0.75 -12.46 4.25
CA PRO A 91 -2.17 -12.61 4.03
C PRO A 91 -2.84 -11.26 3.81
N ILE A 92 -3.68 -11.17 2.77
CA ILE A 92 -4.36 -9.95 2.37
C ILE A 92 -5.87 -10.22 2.29
N LYS A 93 -6.67 -9.46 3.03
CA LYS A 93 -8.13 -9.45 2.91
C LYS A 93 -8.56 -8.55 1.76
N VAL A 94 -9.35 -9.13 0.85
CA VAL A 94 -9.91 -8.43 -0.30
C VAL A 94 -11.41 -8.24 -0.09
N PRO A 95 -11.94 -7.03 -0.21
CA PRO A 95 -13.37 -6.78 -0.10
C PRO A 95 -14.18 -7.51 -1.17
N GLN A 96 -15.41 -7.89 -0.84
CA GLN A 96 -16.35 -8.48 -1.82
C GLN A 96 -16.56 -7.51 -2.99
N GLY A 97 -16.68 -8.06 -4.20
CA GLY A 97 -16.85 -7.27 -5.42
C GLY A 97 -15.58 -6.65 -5.98
N PHE A 98 -14.42 -6.89 -5.37
CA PHE A 98 -13.14 -6.35 -5.83
C PHE A 98 -12.08 -7.43 -6.06
N GLN A 99 -11.15 -7.10 -6.93
CA GLN A 99 -9.91 -7.85 -7.18
C GLN A 99 -8.72 -6.93 -6.91
N ILE A 100 -7.64 -7.50 -6.42
CA ILE A 100 -6.38 -6.78 -6.20
C ILE A 100 -5.25 -7.37 -7.03
N SER A 101 -4.23 -6.56 -7.28
CA SER A 101 -2.95 -6.94 -7.84
C SER A 101 -1.82 -6.56 -6.88
N PHE A 102 -0.56 -6.70 -7.30
CA PHE A 102 0.61 -6.47 -6.46
C PHE A 102 0.72 -5.04 -5.93
N TYR A 103 1.39 -4.92 -4.78
CA TYR A 103 1.80 -3.67 -4.13
C TYR A 103 3.22 -3.28 -4.58
N ASP A 104 3.57 -2.02 -4.39
CA ASP A 104 4.97 -1.60 -4.43
C ASP A 104 5.71 -2.07 -3.17
N ALA A 105 6.99 -2.38 -3.32
CA ALA A 105 7.85 -2.83 -2.24
C ALA A 105 9.13 -2.00 -2.19
N ASP A 106 9.48 -1.51 -1.01
CA ASP A 106 10.72 -0.79 -0.76
C ASP A 106 11.68 -1.71 0.00
N TYR A 107 12.94 -1.73 -0.42
CA TYR A 107 14.03 -2.46 0.22
C TYR A 107 15.12 -1.49 0.62
N ARG A 108 15.57 -1.58 1.87
CA ARG A 108 16.68 -0.79 2.40
C ARG A 108 17.76 -1.68 2.96
N GLY A 109 18.99 -1.20 2.87
CA GLY A 109 20.13 -1.90 3.40
C GLY A 109 21.43 -1.23 3.02
N TYR A 110 22.53 -1.94 3.29
CA TYR A 110 23.87 -1.46 3.10
C TYR A 110 24.74 -2.48 2.37
N VAL A 111 25.67 -2.01 1.57
CA VAL A 111 26.76 -2.78 0.96
C VAL A 111 28.08 -2.16 1.35
N SER A 112 29.00 -2.96 1.88
CA SER A 112 30.31 -2.48 2.35
C SER A 112 31.31 -2.27 1.20
N PRO A 113 32.42 -1.54 1.43
CA PRO A 113 33.50 -1.39 0.45
C PRO A 113 34.03 -2.74 -0.06
N TYR A 114 34.55 -2.75 -1.29
CA TYR A 114 35.11 -3.92 -1.96
C TYR A 114 34.17 -5.13 -2.08
N THR A 115 32.85 -4.85 -2.13
CA THR A 115 31.80 -5.85 -2.21
C THR A 115 30.92 -5.59 -3.40
N GLN A 116 30.58 -6.63 -4.14
CA GLN A 116 29.49 -6.64 -5.11
C GLN A 116 28.31 -7.38 -4.49
N ALA A 117 27.14 -6.77 -4.52
CA ALA A 117 25.93 -7.36 -3.97
C ALA A 117 24.83 -7.46 -5.01
N ARG A 118 23.95 -8.46 -4.84
CA ARG A 118 22.74 -8.64 -5.65
C ARG A 118 21.56 -8.90 -4.75
N LEU A 119 20.61 -7.96 -4.76
CA LEU A 119 19.28 -8.14 -4.20
C LEU A 119 18.38 -8.73 -5.30
N ARG A 120 17.64 -9.79 -4.98
CA ARG A 120 16.64 -10.40 -5.84
C ARG A 120 15.38 -10.68 -5.04
N ALA A 121 14.24 -10.26 -5.53
CA ALA A 121 12.94 -10.59 -4.97
C ALA A 121 12.06 -11.23 -6.06
N GLU A 122 11.39 -12.30 -5.71
CA GLU A 122 10.47 -13.02 -6.57
C GLU A 122 9.11 -13.09 -5.87
N TYR A 123 8.08 -12.69 -6.59
CA TYR A 123 6.75 -12.54 -6.03
C TYR A 123 5.82 -13.64 -6.53
N PHE A 124 4.92 -14.07 -5.64
CA PHE A 124 3.87 -15.04 -5.95
C PHE A 124 2.56 -14.51 -5.40
N PHE A 125 1.52 -14.58 -6.20
CA PHE A 125 0.21 -14.06 -5.85
C PHE A 125 -0.89 -14.89 -6.50
N ALA A 126 -1.94 -15.19 -5.76
CA ALA A 126 -3.07 -15.97 -6.26
C ALA A 126 -2.64 -17.30 -6.93
N GLY A 127 -1.64 -17.99 -6.36
CA GLY A 127 -1.08 -19.24 -6.91
C GLY A 127 -0.24 -19.07 -8.17
N ARG A 128 0.03 -17.87 -8.62
CA ARG A 128 0.80 -17.57 -9.82
C ARG A 128 2.13 -16.90 -9.50
N ARG A 129 3.13 -17.21 -10.31
CA ARG A 129 4.41 -16.51 -10.29
C ARG A 129 4.23 -15.12 -10.88
N GLY A 130 4.69 -14.13 -10.14
CA GLY A 130 4.71 -12.73 -10.55
C GLY A 130 6.07 -12.29 -11.08
N PRO A 131 6.32 -10.98 -11.12
CA PRO A 131 7.58 -10.43 -11.58
C PRO A 131 8.76 -10.81 -10.69
N VAL A 132 9.96 -10.63 -11.24
CA VAL A 132 11.22 -10.76 -10.51
C VAL A 132 11.90 -9.40 -10.52
N PHE A 133 12.14 -8.87 -9.32
CA PHE A 133 12.94 -7.68 -9.11
C PHE A 133 14.39 -8.06 -8.90
N GLN A 134 15.31 -7.30 -9.47
CA GLN A 134 16.73 -7.50 -9.25
C GLN A 134 17.48 -6.17 -9.27
N ARG A 135 18.38 -5.98 -8.31
CA ARG A 135 19.33 -4.87 -8.26
C ARG A 135 20.73 -5.39 -7.96
N VAL A 136 21.71 -4.78 -8.59
CA VAL A 136 23.13 -5.04 -8.33
C VAL A 136 23.75 -3.76 -7.81
N PHE A 137 24.57 -3.90 -6.77
CA PHE A 137 25.30 -2.82 -6.11
C PHE A 137 26.79 -3.10 -6.19
N HIS A 138 27.59 -2.05 -6.29
CA HIS A 138 29.05 -2.15 -6.39
C HIS A 138 29.70 -1.18 -5.39
N GLY A 139 30.49 -1.72 -4.47
CA GLY A 139 31.17 -0.94 -3.44
C GLY A 139 30.23 -0.38 -2.38
N GLU A 140 30.74 0.55 -1.60
CA GLU A 140 30.02 1.14 -0.46
C GLU A 140 28.77 1.87 -0.91
N THR A 141 27.63 1.43 -0.38
CA THR A 141 26.33 1.98 -0.78
C THR A 141 25.28 1.75 0.31
N ASP A 142 24.71 2.84 0.83
CA ASP A 142 23.41 2.79 1.50
C ASP A 142 22.35 2.82 0.41
N TYR A 143 21.47 1.83 0.38
CA TYR A 143 20.45 1.78 -0.66
C TYR A 143 19.04 1.86 -0.09
N ASN A 144 18.18 2.53 -0.85
CA ASN A 144 16.74 2.51 -0.69
C ASN A 144 16.13 2.37 -2.10
N VAL A 145 15.70 1.17 -2.43
CA VAL A 145 15.22 0.86 -3.78
C VAL A 145 13.77 0.43 -3.76
N ARG A 146 13.00 0.98 -4.71
CA ARG A 146 11.60 0.66 -4.90
C ARG A 146 11.43 -0.33 -6.05
N ASP A 147 10.61 -1.34 -5.81
CA ASP A 147 10.07 -2.22 -6.81
C ASP A 147 8.61 -1.87 -7.08
N SER A 148 8.35 -1.23 -8.22
CA SER A 148 7.01 -0.79 -8.62
C SER A 148 6.21 -1.92 -9.23
N LEU A 149 5.86 -2.91 -8.43
CA LEU A 149 5.12 -4.11 -8.84
C LEU A 149 3.74 -3.79 -9.41
N ALA A 150 3.08 -2.76 -8.88
CA ALA A 150 1.78 -2.34 -9.34
C ALA A 150 1.75 -1.92 -10.81
N THR A 151 2.89 -1.52 -11.38
CA THR A 151 3.00 -1.08 -12.79
C THR A 151 3.28 -2.21 -13.76
N VAL A 152 3.94 -3.29 -13.32
CA VAL A 152 4.43 -4.38 -14.20
C VAL A 152 3.62 -5.67 -14.11
N ALA A 153 2.82 -5.87 -13.04
CA ALA A 153 2.10 -7.10 -12.84
C ALA A 153 0.68 -7.07 -13.42
N ASN A 154 0.35 -8.08 -14.25
CA ASN A 154 -1.01 -8.34 -14.74
C ASN A 154 -1.67 -9.53 -14.01
N VAL A 155 -1.19 -9.88 -12.82
CA VAL A 155 -1.75 -10.96 -12.02
C VAL A 155 -2.75 -10.38 -11.04
N TRP A 156 -4.00 -10.88 -11.11
CA TRP A 156 -5.09 -10.43 -10.25
C TRP A 156 -5.57 -11.57 -9.36
N ALA A 157 -5.90 -11.24 -8.13
CA ALA A 157 -6.59 -12.14 -7.22
C ALA A 157 -7.98 -12.51 -7.75
N ALA A 158 -8.53 -13.61 -7.29
CA ALA A 158 -9.92 -13.92 -7.54
C ALA A 158 -10.84 -12.89 -6.85
N CYS A 159 -12.03 -12.68 -7.43
CA CYS A 159 -13.00 -11.72 -6.91
C CYS A 159 -13.38 -12.00 -5.44
N GLY A 160 -13.24 -11.01 -4.57
CA GLY A 160 -13.64 -11.06 -3.16
C GLY A 160 -12.92 -12.12 -2.32
N LYS A 161 -11.90 -12.77 -2.85
CA LYS A 161 -11.13 -13.78 -2.12
C LYS A 161 -9.93 -13.15 -1.44
N SER A 162 -9.77 -13.46 -0.15
CA SER A 162 -8.51 -13.22 0.56
C SER A 162 -7.40 -14.04 -0.08
N GLU A 163 -6.25 -13.42 -0.26
CA GLU A 163 -5.09 -14.01 -0.93
C GLU A 163 -3.87 -13.94 -0.03
N ASN A 164 -2.93 -14.82 -0.28
CA ASN A 164 -1.65 -14.83 0.38
C ASN A 164 -0.56 -14.45 -0.63
N MET A 165 -0.04 -13.22 -0.51
CA MET A 165 1.12 -12.81 -1.27
C MET A 165 2.38 -13.44 -0.68
N ARG A 166 3.19 -14.08 -1.50
CA ARG A 166 4.47 -14.65 -1.10
C ARG A 166 5.60 -13.93 -1.80
N ILE A 167 6.67 -13.67 -1.05
CA ILE A 167 7.86 -13.02 -1.56
C ILE A 167 9.08 -13.86 -1.17
N ASN A 168 9.87 -14.25 -2.15
CA ASN A 168 11.16 -14.89 -1.92
C ASN A 168 12.25 -13.85 -2.18
N ALA A 169 12.73 -13.21 -1.14
CA ALA A 169 13.83 -12.25 -1.20
C ALA A 169 15.17 -12.96 -0.96
N ALA A 170 16.21 -12.51 -1.67
CA ALA A 170 17.55 -13.02 -1.47
C ALA A 170 18.58 -11.90 -1.66
N MET A 171 19.57 -11.84 -0.77
CA MET A 171 20.78 -11.05 -0.90
C MET A 171 21.97 -11.98 -1.14
N SER A 172 22.78 -11.65 -2.14
CA SER A 172 24.06 -12.34 -2.38
C SER A 172 25.18 -11.32 -2.38
N ALA A 173 26.30 -11.67 -1.76
CA ALA A 173 27.51 -10.84 -1.69
C ALA A 173 28.71 -11.58 -2.28
N ARG A 174 29.62 -10.84 -2.92
CA ARG A 174 30.92 -11.30 -3.39
C ARG A 174 31.95 -10.23 -3.08
N GLY A 175 33.15 -10.62 -2.71
CA GLY A 175 34.24 -9.70 -2.32
C GLY A 175 34.61 -9.87 -0.85
N ARG A 176 35.10 -8.81 -0.19
CA ARG A 176 35.68 -8.91 1.16
C ARG A 176 34.75 -8.47 2.29
N GLY A 177 33.61 -7.91 1.98
CA GLY A 177 32.72 -7.35 2.97
C GLY A 177 31.31 -7.99 2.97
N ILE A 178 30.33 -7.24 3.46
CA ILE A 178 28.95 -7.68 3.67
C ILE A 178 27.96 -6.92 2.80
N ALA A 179 26.78 -7.51 2.63
CA ALA A 179 25.61 -6.83 2.09
C ALA A 179 24.40 -7.20 2.93
N THR A 180 23.60 -6.21 3.32
CA THR A 180 22.45 -6.38 4.20
C THR A 180 21.14 -6.09 3.48
N VAL A 181 20.06 -6.62 4.03
CA VAL A 181 18.70 -6.11 3.87
C VAL A 181 18.22 -5.77 5.27
N ASP A 182 18.08 -4.49 5.57
CA ASP A 182 17.72 -4.01 6.90
C ASP A 182 16.23 -3.92 7.07
N SER A 183 15.50 -3.50 6.00
CA SER A 183 14.06 -3.49 6.00
C SER A 183 13.45 -3.88 4.66
N PHE A 184 12.23 -4.37 4.76
CA PHE A 184 11.28 -4.53 3.69
C PHE A 184 10.01 -3.80 4.09
N ASP A 185 9.64 -2.81 3.31
CA ASP A 185 8.44 -2.04 3.52
C ASP A 185 7.46 -2.28 2.36
N LEU A 186 6.33 -2.84 2.68
CA LEU A 186 5.18 -2.88 1.80
C LEU A 186 4.29 -1.71 2.20
N ALA A 187 4.72 -0.53 1.83
CA ALA A 187 4.13 0.69 2.34
C ALA A 187 4.02 1.77 1.29
N HIS A 188 3.12 2.64 1.59
CA HIS A 188 2.95 3.89 0.92
C HIS A 188 3.59 5.01 1.75
N ARG A 189 4.67 5.62 1.29
CA ARG A 189 5.09 6.94 1.75
C ARG A 189 4.89 7.97 0.65
N GLY A 190 3.92 8.85 0.91
CA GLY A 190 3.72 10.11 0.22
C GLY A 190 3.33 9.99 -1.25
N LEU A 191 2.05 10.09 -1.52
CA LEU A 191 1.33 10.16 -2.79
C LEU A 191 0.65 8.84 -3.22
N LYS A 192 -0.63 8.76 -2.88
CA LYS A 192 -1.68 7.90 -3.44
C LYS A 192 -1.33 6.41 -3.62
N TYR A 193 -1.94 5.61 -2.78
CA TYR A 193 -2.02 4.16 -2.88
C TYR A 193 -2.18 3.69 -4.32
N HIS A 194 -1.18 2.98 -4.85
CA HIS A 194 -1.35 2.23 -6.08
C HIS A 194 -1.49 0.72 -5.80
N ILE A 195 -2.39 0.38 -4.87
CA ILE A 195 -3.02 -0.93 -4.97
C ILE A 195 -3.82 -0.86 -6.26
N LYS A 196 -3.45 -1.63 -7.25
CA LYS A 196 -4.34 -1.86 -8.37
C LYS A 196 -5.49 -2.70 -7.84
N TYR A 197 -6.61 -2.08 -7.55
CA TYR A 197 -7.87 -2.77 -7.34
C TYR A 197 -8.83 -2.41 -8.46
N ARG A 198 -9.71 -3.32 -8.77
CA ARG A 198 -10.79 -3.10 -9.72
C ARG A 198 -12.05 -3.80 -9.24
N ALA A 199 -13.20 -3.29 -9.65
CA ALA A 199 -14.44 -4.01 -9.47
C ALA A 199 -14.39 -5.33 -10.26
N CYS A 200 -14.99 -6.36 -9.70
CA CYS A 200 -15.21 -7.62 -10.42
C CYS A 200 -16.17 -7.39 -11.58
N LYS A 201 -15.90 -8.02 -12.70
CA LYS A 201 -16.83 -8.07 -13.83
C LYS A 201 -17.80 -9.23 -13.63
#